data_0871cc89b1d06848b3b55470e8e5a63b
#
_entry.id   0871cc89b1d06848b3b55470e8e5a63b
#
_cell.length_a   1.000
_cell.length_b   1.000
_cell.length_c   1.000
_cell.angle_alpha   90.00
_cell.angle_beta   90.00
_cell.angle_gamma   90.00
#
_symmetry.space_group_name_H-M   'P 1'
#
loop_
_entity.id
_entity.type
_entity.pdbx_description
1 polymer ?
#
loop_
_entity_poly.entity_id
_entity_poly.type
_entity_poly.pdbx_seq_one_letter_code
_entity_poly.pdbx_strand_id
1 'polypeptide(L)'
;MMIRIIILCVCLSSYALPSLAQTACQKQKEKEATNNSPLKLDVKCTENGDYAPLQCFPGNKFCYCALPDGTQVTQPSRNRKFCACDLLKYDADKKLNINGRPIDPPSGTWVPKCQRDGLFYAKQCEAGTNVCWCVNQDGAQTSKDKKVGITCS
;
A
#
# COMPACT_ATOMS: atom_id res chain seq x y z
N MET A 1 -15.12 52.31 -55.54
CA MET A 1 -15.23 50.85 -55.21
C MET A 1 -14.27 50.58 -54.05
N MET A 2 -14.78 50.60 -52.77
CA MET A 2 -13.98 50.49 -51.57
C MET A 2 -14.08 49.03 -51.05
N ILE A 3 -12.96 48.31 -51.09
CA ILE A 3 -12.85 46.96 -50.60
C ILE A 3 -12.62 47.04 -49.06
N ARG A 4 -13.62 46.63 -48.25
CA ARG A 4 -13.47 46.46 -46.80
C ARG A 4 -12.78 45.16 -46.53
N ILE A 5 -11.57 45.20 -46.01
CA ILE A 5 -10.84 44.05 -45.50
C ILE A 5 -11.37 43.79 -44.09
N ILE A 6 -12.10 42.68 -43.91
CA ILE A 6 -12.54 42.19 -42.59
C ILE A 6 -11.37 41.37 -42.03
N ILE A 7 -10.67 41.92 -41.04
CA ILE A 7 -9.67 41.18 -40.27
C ILE A 7 -10.41 40.30 -39.27
N LEU A 8 -10.47 39.00 -39.53
CA LEU A 8 -10.96 38.01 -38.56
C LEU A 8 -9.88 37.86 -37.48
N CYS A 9 -10.09 38.45 -36.29
CA CYS A 9 -9.31 38.17 -35.11
C CYS A 9 -9.71 36.77 -34.61
N VAL A 10 -8.89 35.75 -34.95
CA VAL A 10 -9.00 34.43 -34.36
C VAL A 10 -8.39 34.52 -32.95
N CYS A 11 -9.22 34.68 -31.94
CA CYS A 11 -8.84 34.52 -30.55
C CYS A 11 -8.47 33.03 -30.31
N LEU A 12 -7.17 32.69 -30.39
CA LEU A 12 -6.65 31.44 -29.88
C LEU A 12 -6.75 31.48 -28.36
N SER A 13 -7.87 31.01 -27.83
CA SER A 13 -8.02 30.73 -26.41
C SER A 13 -7.04 29.60 -26.05
N SER A 14 -5.87 29.98 -25.53
CA SER A 14 -4.95 29.05 -24.92
C SER A 14 -5.63 28.47 -23.68
N TYR A 15 -6.30 27.33 -23.84
CA TYR A 15 -6.73 26.53 -22.71
C TYR A 15 -5.44 26.01 -22.05
N ALA A 16 -4.95 26.74 -21.05
CA ALA A 16 -3.95 26.24 -20.13
C ALA A 16 -4.60 25.08 -19.38
N LEU A 17 -4.26 23.84 -19.78
CA LEU A 17 -4.61 22.67 -19.00
C LEU A 17 -4.03 22.86 -17.60
N PRO A 18 -4.81 22.61 -16.53
CA PRO A 18 -4.27 22.69 -15.19
C PRO A 18 -3.09 21.72 -15.11
N SER A 19 -1.91 22.27 -14.86
CA SER A 19 -0.74 21.46 -14.54
C SER A 19 -1.09 20.68 -13.27
N LEU A 20 -1.42 19.40 -13.42
CA LEU A 20 -1.62 18.50 -12.27
C LEU A 20 -0.31 18.49 -11.49
N ALA A 21 -0.32 19.08 -10.30
CA ALA A 21 0.86 19.11 -9.44
C ALA A 21 1.31 17.66 -9.17
N GLN A 22 2.58 17.37 -9.47
CA GLN A 22 3.14 16.05 -9.22
C GLN A 22 2.99 15.65 -7.76
N THR A 23 2.58 14.41 -7.51
CA THR A 23 2.45 13.85 -6.18
C THR A 23 3.82 13.60 -5.54
N ALA A 24 3.83 13.33 -4.23
CA ALA A 24 5.07 12.99 -3.51
C ALA A 24 5.76 11.75 -4.10
N CYS A 25 4.98 10.73 -4.45
CA CYS A 25 5.50 9.52 -5.07
C CYS A 25 6.14 9.79 -6.44
N GLN A 26 5.47 10.55 -7.29
CA GLN A 26 5.98 10.90 -8.62
C GLN A 26 7.30 11.70 -8.55
N LYS A 27 7.37 12.68 -7.64
CA LYS A 27 8.60 13.45 -7.39
C LYS A 27 9.75 12.56 -6.92
N GLN A 28 9.46 11.63 -6.01
CA GLN A 28 10.50 10.70 -5.54
C GLN A 28 10.94 9.76 -6.66
N LYS A 29 10.01 9.24 -7.46
CA LYS A 29 10.31 8.38 -8.61
C LYS A 29 11.26 9.06 -9.60
N GLU A 30 11.04 10.32 -9.93
CA GLU A 30 11.93 11.11 -10.81
C GLU A 30 13.30 11.33 -10.17
N LYS A 31 13.35 11.67 -8.88
CA LYS A 31 14.60 11.82 -8.15
C LYS A 31 15.42 10.52 -8.15
N GLU A 32 14.76 9.38 -7.92
CA GLU A 32 15.43 8.08 -7.94
C GLU A 32 15.85 7.65 -9.36
N ALA A 33 15.14 8.08 -10.42
CA ALA A 33 15.53 7.79 -11.80
C ALA A 33 16.91 8.38 -12.16
N THR A 34 17.25 9.53 -11.58
CA THR A 34 18.56 10.20 -11.78
C THR A 34 19.61 9.77 -10.75
N ASN A 35 19.23 8.98 -9.76
CA ASN A 35 20.13 8.50 -8.71
C ASN A 35 20.96 7.31 -9.23
N ASN A 36 22.28 7.44 -9.25
CA ASN A 36 23.20 6.38 -9.66
C ASN A 36 23.64 5.46 -8.51
N SER A 37 23.06 5.61 -7.33
CA SER A 37 23.37 4.75 -6.17
C SER A 37 22.92 3.31 -6.41
N PRO A 38 23.73 2.31 -6.03
CA PRO A 38 23.31 0.91 -6.05
C PRO A 38 22.16 0.60 -5.05
N LEU A 39 21.88 1.53 -4.14
CA LEU A 39 20.81 1.45 -3.13
C LEU A 39 19.61 2.33 -3.48
N LYS A 40 19.52 2.83 -4.73
CA LYS A 40 18.34 3.57 -5.17
C LYS A 40 17.09 2.73 -5.03
N LEU A 41 15.95 3.37 -4.78
CA LEU A 41 14.66 2.69 -4.70
C LEU A 41 14.01 2.63 -6.10
N ASP A 42 13.45 1.48 -6.47
CA ASP A 42 12.55 1.38 -7.65
C ASP A 42 11.14 1.82 -7.23
N VAL A 43 10.95 3.15 -7.14
CA VAL A 43 9.70 3.74 -6.64
C VAL A 43 8.54 3.41 -7.56
N LYS A 44 7.50 2.79 -7.00
CA LYS A 44 6.26 2.45 -7.69
C LYS A 44 5.11 3.29 -7.15
N CYS A 45 4.44 3.99 -8.07
CA CYS A 45 3.26 4.78 -7.77
C CYS A 45 2.03 4.11 -8.38
N THR A 46 0.88 4.29 -7.72
CA THR A 46 -0.43 3.94 -8.25
C THR A 46 -0.86 4.93 -9.33
N GLU A 47 -1.94 4.65 -10.03
CA GLU A 47 -2.53 5.56 -11.02
C GLU A 47 -2.96 6.90 -10.40
N ASN A 48 -3.35 6.89 -9.12
CA ASN A 48 -3.71 8.12 -8.38
C ASN A 48 -2.50 8.93 -7.91
N GLY A 49 -1.28 8.42 -8.13
CA GLY A 49 -0.04 9.07 -7.73
C GLY A 49 0.40 8.79 -6.29
N ASP A 50 -0.31 7.93 -5.56
CA ASP A 50 0.11 7.44 -4.25
C ASP A 50 1.23 6.42 -4.35
N TYR A 51 1.93 6.12 -3.25
CA TYR A 51 2.87 5.00 -3.24
C TYR A 51 2.13 3.67 -3.35
N ALA A 52 2.60 2.81 -4.26
CA ALA A 52 2.11 1.43 -4.32
C ALA A 52 2.48 0.68 -3.04
N PRO A 53 1.64 -0.26 -2.57
CA PRO A 53 1.87 -0.98 -1.30
C PRO A 53 3.23 -1.66 -1.21
N LEU A 54 3.74 -2.22 -2.30
CA LEU A 54 5.04 -2.91 -2.35
C LEU A 54 6.09 -2.02 -3.03
N GLN A 55 7.12 -1.64 -2.26
CA GLN A 55 8.27 -0.88 -2.73
C GLN A 55 9.51 -1.77 -2.69
N CYS A 56 10.32 -1.75 -3.74
CA CYS A 56 11.47 -2.64 -3.86
C CYS A 56 12.75 -1.88 -4.22
N PHE A 57 13.90 -2.40 -3.79
CA PHE A 57 15.20 -2.03 -4.32
C PHE A 57 15.44 -2.73 -5.67
N PRO A 58 16.36 -2.22 -6.52
CA PRO A 58 16.60 -2.74 -7.86
C PRO A 58 16.80 -4.26 -7.89
N GLY A 59 16.18 -4.90 -8.89
CA GLY A 59 16.21 -6.34 -9.05
C GLY A 59 15.34 -7.11 -8.05
N ASN A 60 14.43 -6.43 -7.36
CA ASN A 60 13.50 -7.02 -6.37
C ASN A 60 14.19 -7.84 -5.27
N LYS A 61 15.46 -7.50 -4.97
CA LYS A 61 16.25 -8.23 -3.98
C LYS A 61 15.73 -8.04 -2.56
N PHE A 62 15.24 -6.83 -2.25
CA PHE A 62 14.66 -6.47 -0.97
C PHE A 62 13.44 -5.60 -1.22
N CYS A 63 12.32 -5.96 -0.63
CA CYS A 63 11.09 -5.19 -0.72
C CYS A 63 10.53 -4.91 0.69
N TYR A 64 9.75 -3.85 0.80
CA TYR A 64 9.03 -3.48 2.01
C TYR A 64 7.62 -3.00 1.67
N CYS A 65 6.75 -2.97 2.67
CA CYS A 65 5.40 -2.45 2.52
C CYS A 65 5.34 -0.98 2.95
N ALA A 66 4.61 -0.18 2.19
CA ALA A 66 4.39 1.24 2.43
C ALA A 66 2.90 1.59 2.41
N LEU A 67 2.54 2.64 3.15
CA LEU A 67 1.24 3.29 3.05
C LEU A 67 1.18 4.18 1.79
N PRO A 68 -0.03 4.65 1.39
CA PRO A 68 -0.20 5.56 0.26
C PRO A 68 0.60 6.86 0.35
N ASP A 69 0.90 7.33 1.55
CA ASP A 69 1.73 8.52 1.81
C ASP A 69 3.24 8.26 1.76
N GLY A 70 3.65 7.01 1.56
CA GLY A 70 5.05 6.58 1.53
C GLY A 70 5.60 6.14 2.88
N THR A 71 4.80 6.18 3.96
CA THR A 71 5.23 5.68 5.27
C THR A 71 5.59 4.21 5.20
N GLN A 72 6.82 3.86 5.56
CA GLN A 72 7.28 2.48 5.59
C GLN A 72 6.63 1.71 6.73
N VAL A 73 5.99 0.58 6.41
CA VAL A 73 5.28 -0.29 7.36
C VAL A 73 6.14 -1.47 7.81
N THR A 74 6.89 -2.06 6.88
CA THR A 74 7.75 -3.23 7.20
C THR A 74 9.21 -2.95 6.90
N GLN A 75 10.11 -3.67 7.58
CA GLN A 75 11.52 -3.66 7.21
C GLN A 75 11.73 -4.33 5.85
N PRO A 76 12.73 -3.85 5.06
CA PRO A 76 13.10 -4.49 3.79
C PRO A 76 13.47 -5.96 3.98
N SER A 77 12.91 -6.83 3.16
CA SER A 77 13.14 -8.28 3.22
C SER A 77 13.22 -8.89 1.82
N ARG A 78 14.06 -9.91 1.65
CA ARG A 78 14.13 -10.70 0.41
C ARG A 78 12.87 -11.54 0.19
N ASN A 79 12.19 -11.89 1.26
CA ASN A 79 11.00 -12.73 1.20
C ASN A 79 9.73 -11.92 0.92
N ARG A 80 9.76 -10.59 1.09
CA ARG A 80 8.59 -9.73 0.92
C ARG A 80 8.13 -9.69 -0.53
N LYS A 81 6.90 -10.15 -0.79
CA LYS A 81 6.28 -10.17 -2.12
C LYS A 81 4.88 -9.56 -2.12
N PHE A 82 4.22 -9.58 -0.97
CA PHE A 82 2.86 -9.11 -0.78
C PHE A 82 2.79 -8.17 0.43
N CYS A 83 1.76 -7.33 0.49
CA CYS A 83 1.60 -6.35 1.56
C CYS A 83 0.22 -6.32 2.21
N ALA A 84 -0.78 -6.99 1.64
CA ALA A 84 -2.15 -6.89 2.12
C ALA A 84 -2.28 -7.25 3.61
N CYS A 85 -1.67 -8.35 4.04
CA CYS A 85 -1.69 -8.77 5.43
C CYS A 85 -0.96 -7.78 6.36
N ASP A 86 0.25 -7.34 5.96
CA ASP A 86 1.06 -6.44 6.79
C ASP A 86 0.42 -5.07 6.98
N LEU A 87 -0.24 -4.53 5.95
CA LEU A 87 -0.96 -3.26 6.04
C LEU A 87 -2.16 -3.37 7.00
N LEU A 88 -2.94 -4.45 6.91
CA LEU A 88 -4.04 -4.70 7.86
C LEU A 88 -3.52 -4.92 9.28
N LYS A 89 -2.40 -5.63 9.43
CA LYS A 89 -1.75 -5.79 10.73
C LYS A 89 -1.29 -4.45 11.30
N TYR A 90 -0.67 -3.61 10.50
CA TYR A 90 -0.25 -2.26 10.90
C TYR A 90 -1.42 -1.42 11.40
N ASP A 91 -2.56 -1.45 10.69
CA ASP A 91 -3.76 -0.72 11.12
C ASP A 91 -4.34 -1.25 12.43
N ALA A 92 -4.31 -2.58 12.63
CA ALA A 92 -4.72 -3.20 13.88
C ALA A 92 -3.78 -2.81 15.03
N ASP A 93 -2.47 -2.93 14.84
CA ASP A 93 -1.44 -2.58 15.84
C ASP A 93 -1.50 -1.09 16.19
N LYS A 94 -1.76 -0.20 15.21
CA LYS A 94 -1.93 1.24 15.46
C LYS A 94 -3.12 1.54 16.37
N LYS A 95 -4.24 0.82 16.22
CA LYS A 95 -5.41 0.93 17.08
C LYS A 95 -5.15 0.40 18.50
N LEU A 96 -4.21 -0.55 18.63
CA LEU A 96 -3.78 -1.13 19.91
C LEU A 96 -2.61 -0.36 20.54
N ASN A 97 -2.29 0.83 20.03
CA ASN A 97 -1.25 1.70 20.59
C ASN A 97 -1.90 2.95 21.18
N ILE A 98 -1.93 3.04 22.51
CA ILE A 98 -2.49 4.17 23.22
C ILE A 98 -1.35 5.03 23.79
N ASN A 99 -1.26 6.27 23.36
CA ASN A 99 -0.24 7.22 23.81
C ASN A 99 1.21 6.68 23.67
N GLY A 100 1.50 5.97 22.57
CA GLY A 100 2.82 5.40 22.31
C GLY A 100 3.11 4.11 23.08
N ARG A 101 2.13 3.54 23.78
CA ARG A 101 2.26 2.27 24.52
C ARG A 101 1.41 1.18 23.83
N PRO A 102 2.03 0.10 23.35
CA PRO A 102 1.28 -1.05 22.85
C PRO A 102 0.46 -1.67 23.99
N ILE A 103 -0.76 -2.05 23.67
CA ILE A 103 -1.62 -2.81 24.59
C ILE A 103 -1.89 -4.19 23.99
N ASP A 104 -2.10 -5.18 24.86
CA ASP A 104 -2.56 -6.49 24.41
C ASP A 104 -3.93 -6.39 23.76
N PRO A 105 -4.19 -7.14 22.67
CA PRO A 105 -5.49 -7.13 22.03
C PRO A 105 -6.57 -7.57 23.02
N PRO A 106 -7.66 -6.79 23.21
CA PRO A 106 -8.81 -7.24 23.97
C PRO A 106 -9.36 -8.58 23.44
N SER A 107 -9.95 -9.38 24.33
CA SER A 107 -10.59 -10.64 23.94
C SER A 107 -11.61 -10.40 22.80
N GLY A 108 -11.59 -11.26 21.79
CA GLY A 108 -12.42 -11.11 20.58
C GLY A 108 -11.83 -10.19 19.50
N THR A 109 -10.72 -9.49 19.77
CA THR A 109 -10.05 -8.67 18.75
C THR A 109 -9.28 -9.54 17.77
N TRP A 110 -9.38 -9.23 16.50
CA TRP A 110 -8.56 -9.86 15.47
C TRP A 110 -7.38 -8.97 15.09
N VAL A 111 -6.18 -9.53 15.18
CA VAL A 111 -4.95 -8.99 14.62
C VAL A 111 -4.45 -9.98 13.59
N PRO A 112 -4.28 -9.59 12.33
CA PRO A 112 -3.86 -10.50 11.26
C PRO A 112 -2.54 -11.21 11.56
N LYS A 113 -2.49 -12.53 11.31
CA LYS A 113 -1.27 -13.31 11.31
C LYS A 113 -0.73 -13.41 9.89
N CYS A 114 0.46 -12.84 9.65
CA CYS A 114 1.07 -12.73 8.34
C CYS A 114 2.30 -13.64 8.22
N GLN A 115 2.47 -14.22 7.04
CA GLN A 115 3.66 -14.96 6.65
C GLN A 115 4.81 -13.97 6.34
N ARG A 116 6.02 -14.48 6.24
CA ARG A 116 7.21 -13.67 5.96
C ARG A 116 7.17 -12.97 4.59
N ASP A 117 6.44 -13.53 3.64
CA ASP A 117 6.27 -12.98 2.30
C ASP A 117 5.14 -11.96 2.19
N GLY A 118 4.32 -11.79 3.24
CA GLY A 118 3.20 -10.86 3.33
C GLY A 118 1.84 -11.45 3.02
N LEU A 119 1.75 -12.76 2.77
CA LEU A 119 0.48 -13.49 2.68
C LEU A 119 -0.10 -13.73 4.07
N PHE A 120 -1.39 -14.05 4.13
CA PHE A 120 -2.02 -14.48 5.36
C PHE A 120 -1.65 -15.93 5.69
N TYR A 121 -1.46 -16.24 6.99
CA TYR A 121 -1.55 -17.64 7.42
C TYR A 121 -2.99 -18.12 7.22
N ALA A 122 -3.15 -19.36 6.75
CA ALA A 122 -4.47 -19.93 6.46
C ALA A 122 -5.40 -19.91 7.68
N LYS A 123 -4.86 -20.06 8.89
CA LYS A 123 -5.62 -20.00 10.15
C LYS A 123 -5.46 -18.63 10.81
N GLN A 124 -6.57 -17.94 10.96
CA GLN A 124 -6.68 -16.67 11.68
C GLN A 124 -7.52 -16.89 12.95
N CYS A 125 -7.20 -16.18 14.04
CA CYS A 125 -7.91 -16.34 15.32
C CYS A 125 -8.12 -14.99 15.99
N GLU A 126 -9.18 -14.89 16.80
CA GLU A 126 -9.41 -13.78 17.72
C GLU A 126 -8.55 -13.94 18.98
N ALA A 127 -8.08 -12.84 19.52
CA ALA A 127 -7.32 -12.81 20.76
C ALA A 127 -8.16 -13.32 21.95
N GLY A 128 -7.58 -14.14 22.81
CA GLY A 128 -8.18 -14.57 24.08
C GLY A 128 -9.36 -15.52 24.01
N THR A 129 -9.90 -15.81 22.81
CA THR A 129 -11.12 -16.65 22.68
C THR A 129 -10.86 -18.05 22.13
N ASN A 130 -9.71 -18.27 21.47
CA ASN A 130 -9.42 -19.46 20.67
C ASN A 130 -10.40 -19.69 19.50
N VAL A 131 -11.28 -18.74 19.19
CA VAL A 131 -12.16 -18.78 18.03
C VAL A 131 -11.36 -18.44 16.79
N CYS A 132 -11.34 -19.37 15.83
CA CYS A 132 -10.54 -19.25 14.62
C CYS A 132 -11.38 -19.52 13.37
N TRP A 133 -10.85 -19.07 12.22
CA TRP A 133 -11.42 -19.35 10.91
C TRP A 133 -10.29 -19.54 9.88
N CYS A 134 -10.65 -20.07 8.73
CA CYS A 134 -9.72 -20.23 7.63
C CYS A 134 -9.88 -19.12 6.60
N VAL A 135 -8.75 -18.66 6.07
CA VAL A 135 -8.69 -17.67 4.98
C VAL A 135 -7.81 -18.18 3.85
N ASN A 136 -8.02 -17.64 2.65
CA ASN A 136 -7.08 -17.81 1.54
C ASN A 136 -5.87 -16.88 1.68
N GLN A 137 -4.97 -16.91 0.71
CA GLN A 137 -3.75 -16.11 0.70
C GLN A 137 -4.01 -14.59 0.70
N ASP A 138 -5.16 -14.15 0.18
CA ASP A 138 -5.59 -12.76 0.12
C ASP A 138 -6.34 -12.30 1.39
N GLY A 139 -6.56 -13.22 2.34
CA GLY A 139 -7.25 -12.94 3.60
C GLY A 139 -8.77 -13.11 3.54
N ALA A 140 -9.33 -13.53 2.40
CA ALA A 140 -10.76 -13.82 2.30
C ALA A 140 -11.11 -15.10 3.05
N GLN A 141 -12.18 -15.05 3.89
CA GLN A 141 -12.62 -16.21 4.68
C GLN A 141 -13.08 -17.35 3.77
N THR A 142 -12.54 -18.54 4.00
CA THR A 142 -12.87 -19.77 3.26
C THR A 142 -13.66 -20.78 4.11
N SER A 143 -13.54 -20.72 5.43
CA SER A 143 -14.39 -21.54 6.30
C SER A 143 -15.80 -20.94 6.41
N LYS A 144 -16.83 -21.82 6.48
CA LYS A 144 -18.22 -21.39 6.66
C LYS A 144 -18.41 -20.64 7.97
N ASP A 145 -17.80 -21.15 9.04
CA ASP A 145 -17.98 -20.64 10.38
C ASP A 145 -16.62 -20.32 11.04
N LYS A 146 -16.68 -19.49 12.10
CA LYS A 146 -15.60 -19.29 13.06
C LYS A 146 -15.85 -20.21 14.25
N LYS A 147 -14.86 -21.00 14.68
CA LYS A 147 -15.00 -21.93 15.80
C LYS A 147 -13.67 -22.28 16.46
N VAL A 148 -13.76 -22.77 17.70
CA VAL A 148 -12.61 -23.36 18.39
C VAL A 148 -12.19 -24.66 17.72
N GLY A 149 -10.86 -24.91 17.61
CA GLY A 149 -10.31 -26.16 17.10
C GLY A 149 -10.40 -26.37 15.59
N ILE A 150 -10.71 -25.31 14.80
CA ILE A 150 -10.74 -25.43 13.32
C ILE A 150 -9.35 -25.77 12.77
N THR A 151 -9.31 -26.67 11.80
CA THR A 151 -8.14 -27.01 10.99
C THR A 151 -8.30 -26.40 9.61
N CYS A 152 -7.25 -25.74 9.12
CA CYS A 152 -7.20 -25.12 7.79
C CYS A 152 -6.15 -25.84 6.93
N SER A 153 -6.55 -26.19 5.72
CA SER A 153 -5.70 -26.78 4.67
C SER A 153 -5.08 -25.71 3.81
#